data_fc197b93a1ec8953cc876bb2e7ac4763
#
_entry.id   fc197b93a1ec8953cc876bb2e7ac4763
#
_cell.length_a   1.000
_cell.length_b   1.000
_cell.length_c   1.000
_cell.angle_alpha   90.00
_cell.angle_beta   90.00
_cell.angle_gamma   90.00
#
_symmetry.space_group_name_H-M   'P 1'
#
loop_
_entity.id
_entity.type
_entity.pdbx_description
1 polymer ?
#
loop_
_entity_poly.entity_id
_entity_poly.type
_entity_poly.pdbx_seq_one_letter_code
_entity_poly.pdbx_strand_id
1 'polypeptide(L)'
;MPKVTEEHREQMRRRIQDAALVCIGRKGFSAVSMADIIAESGLSAGAVYVYYRGKDDLFLDASRGVMRDRLGALNRLHEHSPLPHPARAMAMVVTDLPEGATFPGLPLQVWGEAVRRPELRAAARAILAEAGSHLRRYLSAWLRAEHGMAEDDADRLADRIRPAFIGLVQGCMVQMSLSEDPEQTHEAYVAAVDSLLSGVLAQAGQDTGPANG
;
A
#
# COMPACT_ATOMS: atom_id res chain seq x y z
N MET A 1 14.69 32.09 -19.89
CA MET A 1 14.23 30.70 -19.95
C MET A 1 12.91 30.63 -19.22
N PRO A 2 11.82 30.08 -19.78
CA PRO A 2 10.57 29.95 -19.08
C PRO A 2 10.80 29.03 -17.85
N LYS A 3 10.34 29.48 -16.70
CA LYS A 3 10.37 28.71 -15.45
C LYS A 3 9.46 27.51 -15.65
N VAL A 4 10.02 26.29 -15.68
CA VAL A 4 9.24 25.06 -15.71
C VAL A 4 8.33 25.08 -14.49
N THR A 5 7.02 24.99 -14.69
CA THR A 5 6.04 25.02 -13.60
C THR A 5 6.20 23.77 -12.74
N GLU A 6 5.86 23.85 -11.45
CA GLU A 6 5.89 22.69 -10.54
C GLU A 6 5.00 21.56 -11.05
N GLU A 7 3.85 21.89 -11.61
CA GLU A 7 2.92 20.96 -12.26
C GLU A 7 3.57 20.16 -13.40
N HIS A 8 4.32 20.85 -14.27
CA HIS A 8 5.05 20.18 -15.36
C HIS A 8 6.16 19.26 -14.83
N ARG A 9 6.85 19.67 -13.75
CA ARG A 9 7.85 18.84 -13.08
C ARG A 9 7.24 17.55 -12.52
N GLU A 10 6.12 17.68 -11.85
CA GLU A 10 5.43 16.52 -11.28
C GLU A 10 4.89 15.58 -12.37
N GLN A 11 4.36 16.13 -13.46
CA GLN A 11 3.94 15.33 -14.62
C GLN A 11 5.11 14.54 -15.22
N MET A 12 6.29 15.17 -15.37
CA MET A 12 7.47 14.47 -15.88
C MET A 12 7.96 13.39 -14.91
N ARG A 13 7.93 13.66 -13.60
CA ARG A 13 8.24 12.67 -12.56
C ARG A 13 7.35 11.44 -12.68
N ARG A 14 6.03 11.63 -12.71
CA ARG A 14 5.05 10.54 -12.86
C ARG A 14 5.30 9.73 -14.11
N ARG A 15 5.50 10.39 -15.25
CA ARG A 15 5.81 9.70 -16.50
C ARG A 15 7.05 8.80 -16.42
N ILE A 16 8.11 9.24 -15.74
CA ILE A 16 9.33 8.43 -15.54
C ILE A 16 9.07 7.29 -14.56
N GLN A 17 8.30 7.52 -13.49
CA GLN A 17 7.91 6.51 -12.51
C GLN A 17 7.06 5.41 -13.16
N ASP A 18 6.06 5.78 -13.95
CA ASP A 18 5.19 4.83 -14.65
C ASP A 18 6.00 3.95 -15.62
N ALA A 19 6.91 4.56 -16.41
CA ALA A 19 7.80 3.81 -17.27
C ALA A 19 8.69 2.82 -16.48
N ALA A 20 9.20 3.22 -15.32
CA ALA A 20 9.98 2.35 -14.46
C ALA A 20 9.16 1.16 -13.93
N LEU A 21 7.93 1.41 -13.47
CA LEU A 21 7.04 0.36 -12.99
C LEU A 21 6.67 -0.64 -14.10
N VAL A 22 6.39 -0.16 -15.31
CA VAL A 22 6.15 -1.02 -16.49
C VAL A 22 7.36 -1.88 -16.81
N CYS A 23 8.56 -1.30 -16.86
CA CYS A 23 9.79 -2.04 -17.13
C CYS A 23 10.07 -3.09 -16.06
N ILE A 24 9.87 -2.75 -14.78
CA ILE A 24 10.06 -3.66 -13.65
C ILE A 24 9.04 -4.80 -13.71
N GLY A 25 7.80 -4.52 -14.05
CA GLY A 25 6.77 -5.53 -14.24
C GLY A 25 7.14 -6.57 -15.30
N ARG A 26 7.73 -6.12 -16.41
CA ARG A 26 8.11 -7.01 -17.54
C ARG A 26 9.41 -7.80 -17.29
N LYS A 27 10.43 -7.18 -16.71
CA LYS A 27 11.80 -7.73 -16.63
C LYS A 27 12.24 -8.11 -15.23
N GLY A 28 11.54 -7.64 -14.21
CA GLY A 28 11.98 -7.69 -12.83
C GLY A 28 12.98 -6.59 -12.48
N PHE A 29 13.00 -6.17 -11.21
CA PHE A 29 13.82 -5.04 -10.75
C PHE A 29 15.33 -5.21 -11.05
N SER A 30 15.88 -6.40 -10.85
CA SER A 30 17.32 -6.64 -11.02
C SER A 30 17.76 -6.51 -12.48
N ALA A 31 16.92 -6.93 -13.44
CA ALA A 31 17.26 -6.95 -14.86
C ALA A 31 16.98 -5.61 -15.58
N VAL A 32 16.15 -4.73 -15.02
CA VAL A 32 15.85 -3.42 -15.61
C VAL A 32 17.05 -2.49 -15.50
N SER A 33 17.36 -1.79 -16.61
CA SER A 33 18.38 -0.75 -16.69
C SER A 33 17.76 0.65 -16.82
N MET A 34 18.52 1.70 -16.54
CA MET A 34 18.10 3.07 -16.82
C MET A 34 17.83 3.30 -18.33
N ALA A 35 18.57 2.60 -19.22
CA ALA A 35 18.34 2.68 -20.65
C ALA A 35 16.95 2.15 -21.05
N ASP A 36 16.49 1.04 -20.41
CA ASP A 36 15.13 0.52 -20.62
C ASP A 36 14.07 1.55 -20.21
N ILE A 37 14.25 2.17 -19.05
CA ILE A 37 13.30 3.15 -18.51
C ILE A 37 13.27 4.43 -19.38
N ILE A 38 14.43 4.90 -19.84
CA ILE A 38 14.54 6.04 -20.76
C ILE A 38 13.78 5.73 -22.04
N ALA A 39 13.98 4.56 -22.63
CA ALA A 39 13.29 4.14 -23.85
C ALA A 39 11.77 4.07 -23.65
N GLU A 40 11.30 3.44 -22.57
CA GLU A 40 9.87 3.32 -22.24
C GLU A 40 9.23 4.67 -21.96
N SER A 41 9.93 5.58 -21.26
CA SER A 41 9.41 6.91 -20.95
C SER A 41 9.26 7.82 -22.17
N GLY A 42 9.94 7.51 -23.28
CA GLY A 42 10.00 8.37 -24.47
C GLY A 42 10.68 9.72 -24.23
N LEU A 43 11.47 9.84 -23.16
CA LEU A 43 12.23 11.04 -22.83
C LEU A 43 13.71 10.89 -23.21
N SER A 44 14.43 12.02 -23.35
CA SER A 44 15.88 11.95 -23.51
C SER A 44 16.57 11.52 -22.21
N ALA A 45 17.74 10.89 -22.33
CA ALA A 45 18.54 10.52 -21.17
C ALA A 45 18.82 11.73 -20.25
N GLY A 46 19.19 12.87 -20.84
CA GLY A 46 19.42 14.10 -20.09
C GLY A 46 18.19 14.56 -19.31
N ALA A 47 16.99 14.43 -19.88
CA ALA A 47 15.75 14.77 -19.18
C ALA A 47 15.49 13.86 -17.98
N VAL A 48 15.73 12.55 -18.12
CA VAL A 48 15.52 11.58 -17.02
C VAL A 48 16.53 11.79 -15.89
N TYR A 49 17.81 12.01 -16.22
CA TYR A 49 18.86 12.22 -15.22
C TYR A 49 18.78 13.55 -14.47
N VAL A 50 17.97 14.51 -14.93
CA VAL A 50 17.62 15.72 -14.16
C VAL A 50 16.79 15.36 -12.91
N TYR A 51 15.96 14.31 -13.00
CA TYR A 51 15.06 13.89 -11.91
C TYR A 51 15.65 12.82 -11.02
N TYR A 52 16.40 11.85 -11.60
CA TYR A 52 16.85 10.66 -10.89
C TYR A 52 18.31 10.33 -11.19
N ARG A 53 19.10 10.15 -10.13
CA ARG A 53 20.53 9.82 -10.25
C ARG A 53 20.79 8.38 -10.73
N GLY A 54 19.78 7.52 -10.58
CA GLY A 54 19.87 6.13 -10.97
C GLY A 54 18.61 5.33 -10.66
N LYS A 55 18.64 4.06 -10.98
CA LYS A 55 17.51 3.14 -10.87
C LYS A 55 16.96 3.04 -9.44
N ASP A 56 17.84 3.02 -8.44
CA ASP A 56 17.43 2.86 -7.04
C ASP A 56 16.67 4.08 -6.52
N ASP A 57 17.17 5.27 -6.85
CA ASP A 57 16.54 6.55 -6.50
C ASP A 57 15.15 6.67 -7.13
N LEU A 58 15.06 6.38 -8.43
CA LEU A 58 13.79 6.33 -9.15
C LEU A 58 12.81 5.31 -8.56
N PHE A 59 13.28 4.12 -8.26
CA PHE A 59 12.45 3.06 -7.74
C PHE A 59 11.88 3.38 -6.35
N LEU A 60 12.69 3.97 -5.49
CA LEU A 60 12.25 4.44 -4.17
C LEU A 60 11.14 5.48 -4.28
N ASP A 61 11.29 6.44 -5.19
CA ASP A 61 10.31 7.50 -5.37
C ASP A 61 9.03 6.96 -6.02
N ALA A 62 9.13 6.09 -7.02
CA ALA A 62 7.99 5.39 -7.62
C ALA A 62 7.22 4.56 -6.59
N SER A 63 7.93 3.79 -5.75
CA SER A 63 7.31 3.00 -4.68
C SER A 63 6.56 3.86 -3.66
N ARG A 64 7.13 5.01 -3.29
CA ARG A 64 6.46 5.99 -2.42
C ARG A 64 5.23 6.61 -3.09
N GLY A 65 5.30 6.86 -4.40
CA GLY A 65 4.16 7.35 -5.20
C GLY A 65 2.99 6.39 -5.13
N VAL A 66 3.20 5.14 -5.50
CA VAL A 66 2.18 4.07 -5.45
C VAL A 66 1.59 3.94 -4.04
N MET A 67 2.43 4.00 -3.00
CA MET A 67 1.93 3.90 -1.62
C MET A 67 1.09 5.12 -1.23
N ARG A 68 1.52 6.33 -1.57
CA ARG A 68 0.73 7.57 -1.31
C ARG A 68 -0.64 7.51 -1.95
N ASP A 69 -0.74 7.02 -3.19
CA ASP A 69 -2.01 6.89 -3.89
C ASP A 69 -2.95 5.89 -3.19
N ARG A 70 -2.40 4.75 -2.74
CA ARG A 70 -3.15 3.76 -1.93
C ARG A 70 -3.58 4.30 -0.57
N LEU A 71 -2.69 5.01 0.14
CA LEU A 71 -3.04 5.66 1.40
C LEU A 71 -4.03 6.81 1.21
N GLY A 72 -3.97 7.49 0.07
CA GLY A 72 -4.98 8.46 -0.35
C GLY A 72 -6.36 7.82 -0.49
N ALA A 73 -6.45 6.61 -1.03
CA ALA A 73 -7.70 5.84 -1.07
C ALA A 73 -8.22 5.54 0.34
N LEU A 74 -7.36 5.07 1.26
CA LEU A 74 -7.73 4.88 2.68
C LEU A 74 -8.20 6.16 3.36
N ASN A 75 -7.57 7.30 3.08
CA ASN A 75 -8.00 8.58 3.63
C ASN A 75 -9.39 8.98 3.12
N ARG A 76 -9.69 8.75 1.84
CA ARG A 76 -11.04 9.00 1.28
C ARG A 76 -12.12 8.14 1.94
N LEU A 77 -11.77 6.98 2.52
CA LEU A 77 -12.75 6.18 3.27
C LEU A 77 -13.31 6.90 4.49
N HIS A 78 -12.52 7.81 5.11
CA HIS A 78 -13.02 8.64 6.21
C HIS A 78 -14.09 9.65 5.79
N GLU A 79 -14.24 9.92 4.48
CA GLU A 79 -15.27 10.80 3.92
C GLU A 79 -16.61 10.08 3.76
N HIS A 80 -16.64 8.75 3.89
CA HIS A 80 -17.86 7.95 3.80
C HIS A 80 -18.55 7.81 5.16
N SER A 81 -19.88 7.91 5.15
CA SER A 81 -20.72 7.59 6.31
C SER A 81 -21.82 6.62 5.86
N PRO A 82 -21.87 5.41 6.41
CA PRO A 82 -20.96 4.81 7.40
C PRO A 82 -19.56 4.49 6.85
N LEU A 83 -18.57 4.37 7.74
CA LEU A 83 -17.24 3.90 7.36
C LEU A 83 -17.33 2.48 6.80
N PRO A 84 -16.65 2.17 5.67
CA PRO A 84 -16.67 0.82 5.14
C PRO A 84 -16.06 -0.18 6.11
N HIS A 85 -16.54 -1.42 6.06
CA HIS A 85 -16.00 -2.51 6.87
C HIS A 85 -14.51 -2.75 6.55
N PRO A 86 -13.63 -3.06 7.53
CA PRO A 86 -12.19 -3.21 7.31
C PRO A 86 -11.79 -4.24 6.24
N ALA A 87 -12.55 -5.33 6.08
CA ALA A 87 -12.32 -6.27 4.98
C ALA A 87 -12.49 -5.61 3.61
N ARG A 88 -13.52 -4.75 3.46
CA ARG A 88 -13.74 -4.00 2.21
C ARG A 88 -12.67 -2.91 2.00
N ALA A 89 -12.26 -2.24 3.06
CA ALA A 89 -11.16 -1.27 2.99
C ALA A 89 -9.85 -1.94 2.55
N MET A 90 -9.57 -3.14 3.07
CA MET A 90 -8.43 -3.94 2.64
C MET A 90 -8.54 -4.32 1.15
N ALA A 91 -9.73 -4.75 0.69
CA ALA A 91 -9.98 -5.04 -0.71
C ALA A 91 -9.58 -3.86 -1.60
N MET A 92 -10.04 -2.66 -1.27
CA MET A 92 -9.73 -1.44 -2.03
C MET A 92 -8.22 -1.13 -2.07
N VAL A 93 -7.51 -1.32 -0.96
CA VAL A 93 -6.04 -1.11 -0.91
C VAL A 93 -5.30 -2.06 -1.85
N VAL A 94 -5.82 -3.29 -2.04
CA VAL A 94 -5.20 -4.30 -2.90
C VAL A 94 -5.52 -4.07 -4.37
N THR A 95 -6.77 -3.69 -4.70
CA THR A 95 -7.26 -3.59 -6.09
C THR A 95 -7.17 -2.19 -6.69
N ASP A 96 -7.17 -1.13 -5.88
CA ASP A 96 -7.21 0.26 -6.35
C ASP A 96 -5.82 0.73 -6.79
N LEU A 97 -5.34 0.14 -7.89
CA LEU A 97 -4.08 0.50 -8.51
C LEU A 97 -4.32 1.45 -9.69
N PRO A 98 -3.48 2.47 -9.89
CA PRO A 98 -3.51 3.26 -11.11
C PRO A 98 -3.42 2.37 -12.35
N GLU A 99 -4.22 2.68 -13.39
CA GLU A 99 -4.13 1.98 -14.67
C GLU A 99 -2.69 1.96 -15.17
N GLY A 100 -2.16 0.77 -15.48
CA GLY A 100 -0.77 0.58 -15.93
C GLY A 100 0.25 0.24 -14.82
N ALA A 101 -0.05 0.46 -13.53
CA ALA A 101 0.81 0.07 -12.41
C ALA A 101 0.49 -1.36 -11.89
N THR A 102 -0.30 -2.12 -12.62
CA THR A 102 -0.90 -3.38 -12.21
C THR A 102 0.01 -4.58 -12.46
N PHE A 103 1.02 -4.69 -11.65
CA PHE A 103 1.70 -5.97 -11.49
C PHE A 103 1.56 -6.39 -10.02
N PRO A 104 0.72 -7.39 -9.69
CA PRO A 104 0.54 -7.86 -8.32
C PRO A 104 1.86 -8.23 -7.63
N GLY A 105 2.84 -8.71 -8.40
CA GLY A 105 4.17 -9.07 -7.93
C GLY A 105 5.13 -7.90 -7.67
N LEU A 106 4.78 -6.66 -8.01
CA LEU A 106 5.67 -5.51 -7.79
C LEU A 106 6.04 -5.32 -6.31
N PRO A 107 5.09 -5.37 -5.36
CA PRO A 107 5.43 -5.28 -3.94
C PRO A 107 6.41 -6.36 -3.49
N LEU A 108 6.31 -7.59 -4.02
CA LEU A 108 7.21 -8.69 -3.68
C LEU A 108 8.64 -8.42 -4.13
N GLN A 109 8.82 -7.85 -5.31
CA GLN A 109 10.13 -7.46 -5.81
C GLN A 109 10.73 -6.34 -4.94
N VAL A 110 9.92 -5.35 -4.54
CA VAL A 110 10.32 -4.28 -3.63
C VAL A 110 10.79 -4.86 -2.30
N TRP A 111 10.00 -5.73 -1.69
CA TRP A 111 10.35 -6.35 -0.40
C TRP A 111 11.59 -7.22 -0.51
N GLY A 112 11.71 -8.01 -1.59
CA GLY A 112 12.89 -8.85 -1.86
C GLY A 112 14.18 -8.04 -1.94
N GLU A 113 14.16 -6.90 -2.63
CA GLU A 113 15.31 -6.00 -2.69
C GLU A 113 15.56 -5.26 -1.36
N ALA A 114 14.50 -4.83 -0.66
CA ALA A 114 14.61 -4.13 0.61
C ALA A 114 15.24 -5.01 1.71
N VAL A 115 15.00 -6.32 1.70
CA VAL A 115 15.65 -7.25 2.64
C VAL A 115 17.18 -7.27 2.47
N ARG A 116 17.67 -7.12 1.24
CA ARG A 116 19.10 -7.21 0.91
C ARG A 116 19.85 -5.88 0.97
N ARG A 117 19.15 -4.75 0.79
CA ARG A 117 19.75 -3.41 0.59
C ARG A 117 19.34 -2.47 1.72
N PRO A 118 20.29 -1.97 2.54
CA PRO A 118 19.99 -1.13 3.71
C PRO A 118 19.20 0.13 3.39
N GLU A 119 19.50 0.81 2.26
CA GLU A 119 18.85 2.05 1.85
C GLU A 119 17.37 1.79 1.49
N LEU A 120 17.10 0.73 0.72
CA LEU A 120 15.75 0.29 0.37
C LEU A 120 14.98 -0.17 1.60
N ARG A 121 15.67 -0.84 2.54
CA ARG A 121 15.08 -1.29 3.81
C ARG A 121 14.62 -0.12 4.67
N ALA A 122 15.42 0.96 4.76
CA ALA A 122 15.05 2.14 5.51
C ALA A 122 13.80 2.81 4.93
N ALA A 123 13.73 2.94 3.60
CA ALA A 123 12.57 3.50 2.92
C ALA A 123 11.32 2.60 3.05
N ALA A 124 11.47 1.28 2.91
CA ALA A 124 10.38 0.33 3.11
C ALA A 124 9.81 0.41 4.53
N ARG A 125 10.67 0.54 5.55
CA ARG A 125 10.23 0.74 6.94
C ARG A 125 9.46 2.04 7.13
N ALA A 126 9.89 3.13 6.51
CA ALA A 126 9.19 4.42 6.58
C ALA A 126 7.79 4.31 5.94
N ILE A 127 7.69 3.67 4.78
CA ILE A 127 6.41 3.41 4.09
C ILE A 127 5.48 2.55 4.97
N LEU A 128 5.97 1.47 5.57
CA LEU A 128 5.17 0.62 6.46
C LEU A 128 4.73 1.34 7.73
N ALA A 129 5.56 2.21 8.29
CA ALA A 129 5.20 3.01 9.45
C ALA A 129 4.09 4.02 9.12
N GLU A 130 4.17 4.68 7.96
CA GLU A 130 3.14 5.59 7.47
C GLU A 130 1.82 4.85 7.21
N ALA A 131 1.86 3.73 6.48
CA ALA A 131 0.71 2.87 6.25
C ALA A 131 0.08 2.40 7.57
N GLY A 132 0.92 1.97 8.52
CA GLY A 132 0.47 1.56 9.85
C GLY A 132 -0.24 2.68 10.62
N SER A 133 0.24 3.92 10.51
CA SER A 133 -0.39 5.08 11.15
C SER A 133 -1.77 5.39 10.55
N HIS A 134 -1.91 5.32 9.23
CA HIS A 134 -3.20 5.50 8.55
C HIS A 134 -4.18 4.38 8.91
N LEU A 135 -3.73 3.14 8.87
CA LEU A 135 -4.55 1.98 9.23
C LEU A 135 -5.03 2.04 10.67
N ARG A 136 -4.15 2.42 11.62
CA ARG A 136 -4.54 2.61 13.03
C ARG A 136 -5.69 3.61 13.17
N ARG A 137 -5.55 4.79 12.57
CA ARG A 137 -6.61 5.83 12.62
C ARG A 137 -7.92 5.33 12.04
N TYR A 138 -7.86 4.65 10.90
CA TYR A 138 -9.04 4.09 10.25
C TYR A 138 -9.72 3.03 11.15
N LEU A 139 -8.96 2.05 11.65
CA LEU A 139 -9.49 1.00 12.52
C LEU A 139 -10.10 1.56 13.81
N SER A 140 -9.43 2.50 14.47
CA SER A 140 -9.95 3.17 15.67
C SER A 140 -11.26 3.90 15.38
N ALA A 141 -11.33 4.68 14.29
CA ALA A 141 -12.53 5.39 13.90
C ALA A 141 -13.69 4.43 13.59
N TRP A 142 -13.41 3.34 12.87
CA TRP A 142 -14.41 2.32 12.55
C TRP A 142 -14.93 1.60 13.81
N LEU A 143 -14.04 1.19 14.73
CA LEU A 143 -14.42 0.55 15.99
C LEU A 143 -15.32 1.44 16.85
N ARG A 144 -15.05 2.74 16.88
CA ARG A 144 -15.89 3.71 17.60
C ARG A 144 -17.24 3.90 16.93
N ALA A 145 -17.27 4.04 15.61
CA ALA A 145 -18.49 4.31 14.86
C ALA A 145 -19.45 3.11 14.83
N GLU A 146 -18.94 1.91 14.56
CA GLU A 146 -19.77 0.72 14.36
C GLU A 146 -20.00 -0.09 15.64
N HIS A 147 -19.08 -0.02 16.60
CA HIS A 147 -19.16 -0.82 17.84
C HIS A 147 -19.29 0.01 19.12
N GLY A 148 -19.38 1.34 19.00
CA GLY A 148 -19.55 2.23 20.15
C GLY A 148 -18.41 2.17 21.18
N MET A 149 -17.22 1.72 20.76
CA MET A 149 -16.09 1.60 21.68
C MET A 149 -15.61 2.97 22.17
N ALA A 150 -15.18 3.04 23.43
CA ALA A 150 -14.47 4.20 23.96
C ALA A 150 -13.16 4.42 23.17
N GLU A 151 -12.71 5.67 23.08
CA GLU A 151 -11.54 6.04 22.27
C GLU A 151 -10.29 5.25 22.64
N ASP A 152 -9.97 5.17 23.94
CA ASP A 152 -8.80 4.45 24.43
C ASP A 152 -8.85 2.94 24.14
N ASP A 153 -10.04 2.32 24.20
CA ASP A 153 -10.24 0.91 23.90
C ASP A 153 -10.10 0.62 22.41
N ALA A 154 -10.71 1.47 21.59
CA ALA A 154 -10.61 1.40 20.14
C ALA A 154 -9.15 1.57 19.66
N ASP A 155 -8.42 2.50 20.25
CA ASP A 155 -7.02 2.76 19.96
C ASP A 155 -6.14 1.56 20.34
N ARG A 156 -6.34 1.00 21.54
CA ARG A 156 -5.62 -0.20 22.00
C ARG A 156 -5.88 -1.40 21.09
N LEU A 157 -7.15 -1.62 20.72
CA LEU A 157 -7.50 -2.73 19.82
C LEU A 157 -6.93 -2.51 18.42
N ALA A 158 -7.02 -1.30 17.87
CA ALA A 158 -6.45 -0.95 16.58
C ALA A 158 -4.92 -1.20 16.54
N ASP A 159 -4.20 -0.79 17.58
CA ASP A 159 -2.75 -1.05 17.69
C ASP A 159 -2.43 -2.55 17.77
N ARG A 160 -3.25 -3.34 18.46
CA ARG A 160 -3.09 -4.79 18.60
C ARG A 160 -3.30 -5.52 17.28
N ILE A 161 -4.33 -5.17 16.49
CA ILE A 161 -4.69 -5.89 15.26
C ILE A 161 -3.96 -5.35 14.02
N ARG A 162 -3.48 -4.11 14.03
CA ARG A 162 -2.81 -3.45 12.90
C ARG A 162 -1.70 -4.28 12.26
N PRO A 163 -0.75 -4.90 13.00
CA PRO A 163 0.31 -5.69 12.38
C PRO A 163 -0.23 -6.90 11.60
N ALA A 164 -1.29 -7.54 12.11
CA ALA A 164 -1.96 -8.65 11.42
C ALA A 164 -2.61 -8.18 10.10
N PHE A 165 -3.29 -7.03 10.10
CA PHE A 165 -3.87 -6.46 8.89
C PHE A 165 -2.82 -6.15 7.81
N ILE A 166 -1.69 -5.57 8.20
CA ILE A 166 -0.58 -5.33 7.25
C ILE A 166 -0.08 -6.65 6.66
N GLY A 167 0.09 -7.68 7.50
CA GLY A 167 0.50 -9.01 7.05
C GLY A 167 -0.53 -9.66 6.12
N LEU A 168 -1.82 -9.51 6.39
CA LEU A 168 -2.90 -10.04 5.56
C LEU A 168 -2.93 -9.35 4.18
N VAL A 169 -2.77 -8.02 4.11
CA VAL A 169 -2.65 -7.29 2.83
C VAL A 169 -1.45 -7.81 2.04
N GLN A 170 -0.29 -7.95 2.67
CA GLN A 170 0.92 -8.47 2.03
C GLN A 170 0.73 -9.91 1.56
N GLY A 171 0.15 -10.78 2.39
CA GLY A 171 -0.16 -12.17 2.07
C GLY A 171 -1.15 -12.29 0.90
N CYS A 172 -2.17 -11.45 0.87
CA CYS A 172 -3.13 -11.38 -0.24
C CYS A 172 -2.41 -11.06 -1.56
N MET A 173 -1.57 -10.03 -1.59
CA MET A 173 -0.79 -9.65 -2.77
C MET A 173 0.13 -10.78 -3.25
N VAL A 174 0.78 -11.50 -2.30
CA VAL A 174 1.61 -12.68 -2.63
C VAL A 174 0.79 -13.75 -3.32
N GLN A 175 -0.33 -14.14 -2.69
CA GLN A 175 -1.14 -15.24 -3.20
C GLN A 175 -1.82 -14.89 -4.53
N MET A 176 -2.32 -13.67 -4.68
CA MET A 176 -2.84 -13.19 -5.97
C MET A 176 -1.78 -13.24 -7.09
N SER A 177 -0.52 -12.92 -6.77
CA SER A 177 0.57 -12.97 -7.75
C SER A 177 0.94 -14.38 -8.18
N LEU A 178 0.60 -15.40 -7.39
CA LEU A 178 0.87 -16.81 -7.63
C LEU A 178 -0.36 -17.58 -8.11
N SER A 179 -1.53 -16.97 -8.06
CA SER A 179 -2.81 -17.61 -8.39
C SER A 179 -3.06 -17.63 -9.90
N GLU A 180 -3.70 -18.69 -10.38
CA GLU A 180 -4.28 -18.76 -11.72
C GLU A 180 -5.55 -17.90 -11.83
N ASP A 181 -6.26 -17.70 -10.70
CA ASP A 181 -7.41 -16.81 -10.57
C ASP A 181 -7.19 -15.81 -9.43
N PRO A 182 -6.55 -14.65 -9.70
CA PRO A 182 -6.29 -13.62 -8.71
C PRO A 182 -7.56 -13.01 -8.12
N GLU A 183 -8.64 -12.93 -8.89
CA GLU A 183 -9.91 -12.35 -8.46
C GLU A 183 -10.57 -13.23 -7.39
N GLN A 184 -10.68 -14.52 -7.64
CA GLN A 184 -11.20 -15.50 -6.68
C GLN A 184 -10.33 -15.54 -5.41
N THR A 185 -9.00 -15.46 -5.56
CA THR A 185 -8.06 -15.39 -4.42
C THR A 185 -8.32 -14.15 -3.57
N HIS A 186 -8.53 -13.01 -4.20
CA HIS A 186 -8.84 -11.76 -3.50
C HIS A 186 -10.16 -11.85 -2.74
N GLU A 187 -11.23 -12.35 -3.35
CA GLU A 187 -12.53 -12.53 -2.70
C GLU A 187 -12.44 -13.45 -1.47
N ALA A 188 -11.74 -14.58 -1.60
CA ALA A 188 -11.51 -15.50 -0.48
C ALA A 188 -10.76 -14.85 0.68
N TYR A 189 -9.77 -13.99 0.38
CA TYR A 189 -9.04 -13.24 1.39
C TYR A 189 -9.93 -12.23 2.11
N VAL A 190 -10.78 -11.50 1.39
CA VAL A 190 -11.73 -10.54 1.97
C VAL A 190 -12.69 -11.24 2.93
N ALA A 191 -13.24 -12.39 2.53
CA ALA A 191 -14.12 -13.20 3.38
C ALA A 191 -13.40 -13.74 4.63
N ALA A 192 -12.15 -14.15 4.49
CA ALA A 192 -11.34 -14.61 5.63
C ALA A 192 -11.05 -13.49 6.63
N VAL A 193 -10.73 -12.29 6.15
CA VAL A 193 -10.50 -11.11 7.02
C VAL A 193 -11.76 -10.73 7.78
N ASP A 194 -12.92 -10.78 7.13
CA ASP A 194 -14.22 -10.53 7.75
C ASP A 194 -14.47 -11.50 8.91
N SER A 195 -14.24 -12.80 8.68
CA SER A 195 -14.41 -13.85 9.69
C SER A 195 -13.44 -13.69 10.87
N LEU A 196 -12.17 -13.39 10.58
CA LEU A 196 -11.15 -13.18 11.62
C LEU A 196 -11.48 -11.96 12.48
N LEU A 197 -11.90 -10.87 11.87
CA LEU A 197 -12.25 -9.65 12.60
C LEU A 197 -13.48 -9.84 13.48
N SER A 198 -14.50 -10.54 12.99
CA SER A 198 -15.68 -10.91 13.77
C SER A 198 -15.30 -11.73 15.02
N GLY A 199 -14.37 -12.68 14.90
CA GLY A 199 -13.83 -13.44 16.03
C GLY A 199 -13.10 -12.56 17.06
N VAL A 200 -12.26 -11.64 16.59
CA VAL A 200 -11.54 -10.69 17.48
C VAL A 200 -12.50 -9.78 18.25
N LEU A 201 -13.55 -9.30 17.58
CA LEU A 201 -14.56 -8.42 18.19
C LEU A 201 -15.40 -9.16 19.23
N ALA A 202 -15.77 -10.42 18.97
CA ALA A 202 -16.48 -11.24 19.93
C ALA A 202 -15.66 -11.46 21.22
N GLN A 203 -14.35 -11.68 21.11
CA GLN A 203 -13.45 -11.78 22.26
C GLN A 203 -13.31 -10.45 23.02
N ALA A 204 -13.12 -9.35 22.31
CA ALA A 204 -13.00 -8.03 22.94
C ALA A 204 -14.25 -7.62 23.72
N GLY A 205 -15.45 -8.00 23.26
CA GLY A 205 -16.69 -7.78 23.96
C GLY A 205 -16.83 -8.62 25.25
N GLN A 206 -16.21 -9.78 25.32
CA GLN A 206 -16.18 -10.61 26.53
C GLN A 206 -15.22 -10.07 27.61
N ASP A 207 -14.08 -9.50 27.20
CA ASP A 207 -13.08 -8.92 28.10
C ASP A 207 -13.55 -7.61 28.78
N THR A 208 -14.57 -6.94 28.21
CA THR A 208 -15.16 -5.70 28.74
C THR A 208 -16.43 -5.94 29.59
N GLY A 209 -16.85 -7.21 29.76
CA GLY A 209 -17.95 -7.58 30.65
C GLY A 209 -17.64 -7.21 32.11
N PRO A 210 -18.66 -6.81 32.93
CA PRO A 210 -18.42 -6.39 34.29
C PRO A 210 -17.75 -7.53 35.06
N ALA A 211 -16.59 -7.24 35.68
CA ALA A 211 -15.99 -8.11 36.67
C ALA A 211 -17.05 -8.34 37.75
N ASN A 212 -17.64 -9.54 37.79
CA ASN A 212 -18.55 -9.94 38.84
C ASN A 212 -17.81 -9.84 40.17
N GLY A 213 -18.15 -8.79 40.93
CA GLY A 213 -17.77 -8.65 42.34
C GLY A 213 -18.60 -9.57 43.25
#